data_52142e4ea8e95c486952e40525fea73e
#
_entry.id   52142e4ea8e95c486952e40525fea73e
#
_cell.length_a   1.000
_cell.length_b   1.000
_cell.length_c   1.000
_cell.angle_alpha   90.00
_cell.angle_beta   90.00
_cell.angle_gamma   90.00
#
_symmetry.space_group_name_H-M   'P 1'
#
loop_
_entity.id
_entity.type
_entity.pdbx_description
1 polymer ?
#
loop_
_entity_poly.entity_id
_entity_poly.type
_entity_poly.pdbx_seq_one_letter_code
_entity_poly.pdbx_strand_id
1 'polypeptide(L)'
;MGSEMCIRDRCNAALFALALLVLRRAGMELDLFHKAVLVGLWAAAVLYFYWTLGSRTFLYHWDYVNYILKQYHAEAAFAQSTGAGFRFLLDSITEDYTNFITLFTEFPFCLSGKTGDDYAFCQVFSVLPSLLVLLAGLTVKVGRMLRVKNRFWYFLIGFSWCATFPFVRMSAVLGQPDWFGLIFAFMLMLLTLDYRFDGIDLPRYLLIFAATAGIILTRRWYLYFVVGYCFAYVLLLAVSSIRLAKDGQPSRAVHRMVRLLSL
;
A
#
# COMPACT_ATOMS: atom_id res chain seq x y z
N MET A 1 -24.75 6.03 17.71
CA MET A 1 -23.31 5.96 18.04
C MET A 1 -22.69 4.57 17.89
N GLY A 2 -23.35 3.45 18.19
CA GLY A 2 -22.72 2.12 18.15
C GLY A 2 -22.47 1.51 16.77
N SER A 3 -23.31 1.75 15.76
CA SER A 3 -23.16 1.14 14.43
C SER A 3 -22.16 1.85 13.52
N GLU A 4 -21.96 3.14 13.70
CA GLU A 4 -21.07 3.95 12.87
C GLU A 4 -19.60 3.79 13.23
N MET A 5 -19.27 3.59 14.50
CA MET A 5 -17.93 3.23 14.94
C MET A 5 -17.46 1.91 14.32
N CYS A 6 -18.37 0.97 14.10
CA CYS A 6 -18.06 -0.38 13.60
C CYS A 6 -17.53 -0.43 12.14
N ILE A 7 -17.82 0.55 11.30
CA ILE A 7 -17.30 0.60 9.90
C ILE A 7 -15.88 1.17 9.89
N ARG A 8 -15.61 2.19 10.67
CA ARG A 8 -14.30 2.85 10.77
C ARG A 8 -13.23 1.89 11.29
N ASP A 9 -13.58 1.08 12.30
CA ASP A 9 -12.67 0.08 12.89
C ASP A 9 -12.24 -0.99 11.89
N ARG A 10 -13.09 -1.27 10.90
CA ARG A 10 -12.87 -2.36 9.95
C ARG A 10 -11.97 -1.97 8.78
N CYS A 11 -11.82 -0.68 8.45
CA CYS A 11 -11.05 -0.27 7.27
C CYS A 11 -9.56 -0.59 7.40
N ASN A 12 -8.96 -0.39 8.58
CA ASN A 12 -7.56 -0.76 8.83
C ASN A 12 -7.36 -2.27 8.83
N ALA A 13 -8.28 -2.99 9.49
CA ALA A 13 -8.27 -4.44 9.48
C ALA A 13 -8.47 -4.98 8.05
N ALA A 14 -9.33 -4.33 7.25
CA ALA A 14 -9.54 -4.69 5.85
C ALA A 14 -8.30 -4.46 4.98
N LEU A 15 -7.58 -3.34 5.18
CA LEU A 15 -6.32 -3.06 4.49
C LEU A 15 -5.27 -4.13 4.81
N PHE A 16 -5.14 -4.49 6.09
CA PHE A 16 -4.21 -5.53 6.52
C PHE A 16 -4.62 -6.92 6.00
N ALA A 17 -5.91 -7.25 6.06
CA ALA A 17 -6.44 -8.49 5.49
C ALA A 17 -6.22 -8.57 3.97
N LEU A 18 -6.39 -7.44 3.26
CA LEU A 18 -6.09 -7.34 1.84
C LEU A 18 -4.60 -7.60 1.57
N ALA A 19 -3.71 -7.03 2.38
CA ALA A 19 -2.26 -7.28 2.27
C ALA A 19 -1.93 -8.77 2.44
N LEU A 20 -2.53 -9.44 3.43
CA LEU A 20 -2.35 -10.88 3.65
C LEU A 20 -2.93 -11.72 2.50
N LEU A 21 -4.09 -11.33 1.97
CA LEU A 21 -4.69 -11.99 0.82
C LEU A 21 -3.79 -11.89 -0.42
N VAL A 22 -3.21 -10.71 -0.67
CA VAL A 22 -2.26 -10.49 -1.77
C VAL A 22 -1.03 -11.37 -1.60
N LEU A 23 -0.45 -11.45 -0.40
CA LEU A 23 0.67 -12.36 -0.13
C LEU A 23 0.31 -13.80 -0.45
N ARG A 24 -0.81 -14.27 0.05
CA ARG A 24 -1.27 -15.65 -0.20
C ARG A 24 -1.46 -15.92 -1.70
N ARG A 25 -2.08 -14.99 -2.42
CA ARG A 25 -2.25 -15.08 -3.89
C ARG A 25 -0.93 -15.02 -4.66
N ALA A 26 0.05 -14.30 -4.13
CA ALA A 26 1.40 -14.26 -4.68
C ALA A 26 2.25 -15.52 -4.35
N GLY A 27 1.66 -16.52 -3.68
CA GLY A 27 2.35 -17.74 -3.27
C GLY A 27 3.41 -17.53 -2.20
N MET A 28 3.18 -16.52 -1.33
CA MET A 28 4.11 -16.16 -0.26
C MET A 28 3.52 -16.53 1.09
N GLU A 29 4.28 -17.28 1.87
CA GLU A 29 3.96 -17.62 3.26
C GLU A 29 5.08 -17.10 4.16
N LEU A 30 4.68 -16.45 5.24
CA LEU A 30 5.57 -16.03 6.30
C LEU A 30 5.45 -17.01 7.46
N ASP A 31 6.55 -17.57 7.89
CA ASP A 31 6.60 -18.43 9.05
C ASP A 31 6.41 -17.66 10.37
N LEU A 32 6.34 -18.37 11.49
CA LEU A 32 6.12 -17.75 12.79
C LEU A 32 7.24 -16.79 13.18
N PHE A 33 8.49 -17.11 12.85
CA PHE A 33 9.64 -16.25 13.13
C PHE A 33 9.55 -14.93 12.36
N HIS A 34 9.25 -14.99 11.05
CA HIS A 34 9.06 -13.80 10.24
C HIS A 34 7.93 -12.91 10.81
N LYS A 35 6.80 -13.51 11.19
CA LYS A 35 5.68 -12.78 11.80
C LYS A 35 6.08 -12.10 13.10
N ALA A 36 6.79 -12.80 13.98
CA ALA A 36 7.25 -12.25 15.26
C ALA A 36 8.21 -11.06 15.04
N VAL A 37 9.13 -11.17 14.09
CA VAL A 37 10.04 -10.05 13.74
C VAL A 37 9.28 -8.86 13.19
N LEU A 38 8.29 -9.06 12.31
CA LEU A 38 7.47 -7.97 11.77
C LEU A 38 6.67 -7.25 12.86
N VAL A 39 6.09 -8.00 13.80
CA VAL A 39 5.40 -7.41 14.96
C VAL A 39 6.38 -6.62 15.84
N GLY A 40 7.57 -7.15 16.09
CA GLY A 40 8.62 -6.46 16.84
C GLY A 40 9.06 -5.15 16.16
N LEU A 41 9.26 -5.17 14.85
CA LEU A 41 9.61 -3.97 14.07
C LEU A 41 8.48 -2.92 14.10
N TRP A 42 7.24 -3.36 13.96
CA TRP A 42 6.09 -2.47 14.09
C TRP A 42 6.02 -1.83 15.48
N ALA A 43 6.12 -2.63 16.54
CA ALA A 43 6.08 -2.12 17.92
C ALA A 43 7.23 -1.14 18.19
N ALA A 44 8.44 -1.47 17.75
CA ALA A 44 9.63 -0.58 17.87
C ALA A 44 9.42 0.74 17.11
N ALA A 45 8.87 0.70 15.89
CA ALA A 45 8.58 1.89 15.12
C ALA A 45 7.49 2.75 15.78
N VAL A 46 6.39 2.15 16.26
CA VAL A 46 5.32 2.86 16.98
C VAL A 46 5.88 3.56 18.23
N LEU A 47 6.70 2.88 19.02
CA LEU A 47 7.33 3.47 20.20
C LEU A 47 8.30 4.60 19.84
N TYR A 48 9.09 4.41 18.78
CA TYR A 48 10.00 5.45 18.29
C TYR A 48 9.25 6.70 17.81
N PHE A 49 8.19 6.52 17.05
CA PHE A 49 7.37 7.64 16.58
C PHE A 49 6.63 8.33 17.71
N TYR A 50 6.06 7.59 18.65
CA TYR A 50 5.43 8.15 19.85
C TYR A 50 6.40 9.05 20.62
N TRP A 51 7.61 8.56 20.87
CA TRP A 51 8.66 9.34 21.55
C TRP A 51 9.11 10.54 20.73
N THR A 52 9.31 10.38 19.43
CA THR A 52 9.78 11.44 18.53
C THR A 52 8.76 12.56 18.41
N LEU A 53 7.49 12.25 18.23
CA LEU A 53 6.43 13.24 18.13
C LEU A 53 6.20 13.96 19.46
N GLY A 54 6.19 13.23 20.58
CA GLY A 54 6.00 13.83 21.91
C GLY A 54 7.20 14.70 22.38
N SER A 55 8.38 14.55 21.79
CA SER A 55 9.58 15.30 22.17
C SER A 55 9.88 16.52 21.27
N ARG A 56 9.09 16.74 20.23
CA ARG A 56 9.35 17.77 19.22
C ARG A 56 8.12 18.62 18.98
N THR A 57 8.36 19.91 18.71
CA THR A 57 7.31 20.81 18.18
C THR A 57 7.50 20.94 16.68
N PHE A 58 6.53 20.47 15.91
CA PHE A 58 6.51 20.60 14.46
C PHE A 58 5.58 21.71 14.04
N LEU A 59 6.03 22.55 13.11
CA LEU A 59 5.17 23.46 12.39
C LEU A 59 4.76 22.77 11.09
N TYR A 60 3.49 22.36 11.04
CA TYR A 60 2.91 21.84 9.81
C TYR A 60 2.62 22.99 8.86
N HIS A 61 3.02 22.85 7.60
CA HIS A 61 2.83 23.89 6.59
C HIS A 61 2.51 23.26 5.22
N TRP A 62 1.88 24.03 4.33
CA TRP A 62 1.54 23.64 2.97
C TRP A 62 0.69 22.35 2.92
N ASP A 63 1.14 21.38 2.14
CA ASP A 63 0.43 20.12 1.90
C ASP A 63 0.13 19.35 3.20
N TYR A 64 1.00 19.42 4.20
CA TYR A 64 0.81 18.70 5.47
C TYR A 64 -0.43 19.19 6.21
N VAL A 65 -0.63 20.52 6.25
CA VAL A 65 -1.84 21.11 6.86
C VAL A 65 -3.08 20.66 6.11
N ASN A 66 -3.03 20.60 4.77
CA ASN A 66 -4.15 20.16 3.96
C ASN A 66 -4.58 18.73 4.31
N TYR A 67 -3.63 17.80 4.51
CA TYR A 67 -3.97 16.42 4.90
C TYR A 67 -4.58 16.33 6.29
N ILE A 68 -4.08 17.11 7.24
CA ILE A 68 -4.65 17.18 8.59
C ILE A 68 -6.08 17.77 8.51
N LEU A 69 -6.30 18.84 7.76
CA LEU A 69 -7.62 19.44 7.56
C LEU A 69 -8.59 18.47 6.88
N LYS A 70 -8.14 17.71 5.88
CA LYS A 70 -8.95 16.66 5.25
C LYS A 70 -9.35 15.57 6.26
N GLN A 71 -8.47 15.22 7.19
CA GLN A 71 -8.81 14.28 8.26
C GLN A 71 -9.89 14.83 9.20
N TYR A 72 -9.82 16.10 9.60
CA TYR A 72 -10.87 16.72 10.39
C TYR A 72 -12.21 16.78 9.65
N HIS A 73 -12.18 17.09 8.34
CA HIS A 73 -13.39 17.11 7.53
C HIS A 73 -13.97 15.72 7.33
N ALA A 74 -13.13 14.70 7.15
CA ALA A 74 -13.56 13.31 7.09
C ALA A 74 -14.27 12.89 8.39
N GLU A 75 -13.65 13.18 9.54
CA GLU A 75 -14.25 12.89 10.83
C GLU A 75 -15.63 13.58 11.01
N ALA A 76 -15.70 14.85 10.67
CA ALA A 76 -16.96 15.61 10.74
C ALA A 76 -18.03 15.02 9.81
N ALA A 77 -17.67 14.61 8.59
CA ALA A 77 -18.58 13.98 7.64
C ALA A 77 -19.05 12.59 8.12
N PHE A 78 -18.14 11.76 8.63
CA PHE A 78 -18.47 10.45 9.17
C PHE A 78 -19.27 10.56 10.50
N ALA A 79 -19.08 11.61 11.28
CA ALA A 79 -19.88 11.88 12.48
C ALA A 79 -21.33 12.23 12.13
N GLN A 80 -21.60 12.84 10.99
CA GLN A 80 -22.97 13.11 10.52
C GLN A 80 -23.66 11.81 10.09
N SER A 81 -23.05 11.06 9.20
CA SER A 81 -23.50 9.74 8.77
C SER A 81 -22.43 9.03 7.95
N THR A 82 -22.50 7.70 7.90
CA THR A 82 -21.66 6.88 7.01
C THR A 82 -21.78 7.32 5.54
N GLY A 83 -23.01 7.65 5.10
CA GLY A 83 -23.26 8.13 3.73
C GLY A 83 -22.59 9.48 3.42
N ALA A 84 -22.58 10.42 4.37
CA ALA A 84 -21.89 11.70 4.25
C ALA A 84 -20.37 11.49 4.17
N GLY A 85 -19.81 10.60 5.01
CA GLY A 85 -18.40 10.26 4.95
C GLY A 85 -17.98 9.66 3.60
N PHE A 86 -18.72 8.68 3.08
CA PHE A 86 -18.42 8.13 1.75
C PHE A 86 -18.59 9.15 0.62
N ARG A 87 -19.59 10.02 0.70
CA ARG A 87 -19.74 11.13 -0.27
C ARG A 87 -18.52 12.04 -0.24
N PHE A 88 -18.05 12.44 0.93
CA PHE A 88 -16.83 13.24 1.11
C PHE A 88 -15.60 12.59 0.45
N LEU A 89 -15.46 11.25 0.53
CA LEU A 89 -14.39 10.52 -0.15
C LEU A 89 -14.56 10.58 -1.68
N LEU A 90 -15.78 10.34 -2.18
CA LEU A 90 -16.06 10.26 -3.62
C LEU A 90 -15.94 11.62 -4.30
N ASP A 91 -16.37 12.71 -3.64
CA ASP A 91 -16.32 14.06 -4.20
C ASP A 91 -14.88 14.53 -4.49
N SER A 92 -13.88 13.94 -3.81
CA SER A 92 -12.47 14.28 -4.01
C SER A 92 -11.75 13.46 -5.10
N ILE A 93 -12.40 12.53 -5.77
CA ILE A 93 -11.75 11.64 -6.77
C ILE A 93 -11.11 12.43 -7.91
N THR A 94 -11.69 13.58 -8.27
CA THR A 94 -11.19 14.46 -9.34
C THR A 94 -10.16 15.48 -8.86
N GLU A 95 -9.92 15.59 -7.55
CA GLU A 95 -8.94 16.50 -6.98
C GLU A 95 -7.51 15.92 -7.09
N ASP A 96 -6.50 16.80 -7.05
CA ASP A 96 -5.09 16.39 -7.04
C ASP A 96 -4.72 15.62 -5.76
N TYR A 97 -5.37 15.97 -4.65
CA TYR A 97 -5.23 15.34 -3.34
C TYR A 97 -6.55 14.71 -2.94
N THR A 98 -6.67 13.41 -3.11
CA THR A 98 -7.92 12.73 -2.76
C THR A 98 -8.08 12.59 -1.24
N ASN A 99 -9.34 12.44 -0.81
CA ASN A 99 -9.66 12.20 0.60
C ASN A 99 -9.60 10.71 0.97
N PHE A 100 -9.29 9.83 0.01
CA PHE A 100 -9.37 8.38 0.18
C PHE A 100 -8.49 7.84 1.32
N ILE A 101 -7.32 8.44 1.53
CA ILE A 101 -6.39 8.03 2.59
C ILE A 101 -6.96 8.22 3.99
N THR A 102 -7.86 9.20 4.20
CA THR A 102 -8.46 9.48 5.51
C THR A 102 -9.28 8.30 6.02
N LEU A 103 -9.78 7.44 5.12
CA LEU A 103 -10.52 6.24 5.47
C LEU A 103 -9.71 5.28 6.37
N PHE A 104 -8.41 5.20 6.14
CA PHE A 104 -7.54 4.26 6.87
C PHE A 104 -6.96 4.85 8.17
N THR A 105 -6.99 6.17 8.32
CA THR A 105 -6.52 6.87 9.52
C THR A 105 -7.66 7.30 10.44
N GLU A 106 -8.89 7.27 9.97
CA GLU A 106 -10.06 7.77 10.69
C GLU A 106 -10.28 7.11 12.04
N PHE A 107 -10.21 5.77 12.10
CA PHE A 107 -10.45 5.05 13.35
C PHE A 107 -9.46 5.42 14.46
N PRO A 108 -8.13 5.27 14.28
CA PRO A 108 -7.22 5.66 15.35
C PRO A 108 -7.26 7.16 15.64
N PHE A 109 -7.51 8.01 14.63
CA PHE A 109 -7.58 9.45 14.80
C PHE A 109 -8.77 9.89 15.66
N CYS A 110 -9.95 9.29 15.50
CA CYS A 110 -11.12 9.62 16.30
C CYS A 110 -10.96 9.29 17.79
N LEU A 111 -10.01 8.40 18.15
CA LEU A 111 -9.69 8.02 19.53
C LEU A 111 -8.53 8.84 20.13
N SER A 112 -7.87 9.67 19.33
CA SER A 112 -6.70 10.46 19.71
C SER A 112 -7.08 11.86 20.20
N GLY A 113 -6.08 12.64 20.60
CA GLY A 113 -6.24 14.07 20.93
C GLY A 113 -6.52 14.96 19.73
N LYS A 114 -6.52 14.40 18.53
CA LYS A 114 -6.84 15.06 17.24
C LYS A 114 -5.93 16.22 16.92
N THR A 115 -4.65 16.10 17.26
CA THR A 115 -3.61 17.03 16.86
C THR A 115 -2.97 16.62 15.54
N GLY A 116 -2.11 17.49 14.96
CA GLY A 116 -1.30 17.11 13.79
C GLY A 116 -0.34 15.95 14.08
N ASP A 117 0.20 15.89 15.30
CA ASP A 117 1.07 14.80 15.74
C ASP A 117 0.30 13.49 15.87
N ASP A 118 -0.93 13.55 16.37
CA ASP A 118 -1.83 12.38 16.42
C ASP A 118 -2.15 11.87 15.02
N TYR A 119 -2.36 12.76 14.05
CA TYR A 119 -2.58 12.36 12.67
C TYR A 119 -1.38 11.60 12.09
N ALA A 120 -0.17 12.12 12.27
CA ALA A 120 1.06 11.46 11.84
C ALA A 120 1.25 10.09 12.54
N PHE A 121 1.00 10.04 13.84
CA PHE A 121 1.03 8.80 14.62
C PHE A 121 0.01 7.77 14.11
N CYS A 122 -1.22 8.20 13.83
CA CYS A 122 -2.27 7.33 13.30
C CYS A 122 -1.91 6.73 11.94
N GLN A 123 -1.24 7.49 11.09
CA GLN A 123 -0.73 6.95 9.83
C GLN A 123 0.28 5.81 10.06
N VAL A 124 1.30 6.03 10.89
CA VAL A 124 2.31 5.01 11.20
C VAL A 124 1.64 3.77 11.82
N PHE A 125 0.76 3.98 12.78
CA PHE A 125 0.04 2.89 13.45
C PHE A 125 -0.76 2.03 12.48
N SER A 126 -1.51 2.66 11.57
CA SER A 126 -2.45 1.98 10.67
C SER A 126 -1.80 1.37 9.44
N VAL A 127 -0.79 2.04 8.89
CA VAL A 127 -0.23 1.74 7.56
C VAL A 127 0.97 0.79 7.65
N LEU A 128 1.80 0.98 8.67
CA LEU A 128 3.06 0.27 8.78
C LEU A 128 2.92 -1.25 8.85
N PRO A 129 1.92 -1.87 9.53
CA PRO A 129 1.76 -3.32 9.52
C PRO A 129 1.61 -3.89 8.10
N SER A 130 0.73 -3.29 7.29
CA SER A 130 0.49 -3.69 5.91
C SER A 130 1.74 -3.50 5.04
N LEU A 131 2.42 -2.37 5.21
CA LEU A 131 3.64 -2.05 4.48
C LEU A 131 4.77 -3.05 4.79
N LEU A 132 5.02 -3.36 6.06
CA LEU A 132 6.04 -4.31 6.49
C LEU A 132 5.80 -5.71 5.92
N VAL A 133 4.56 -6.20 6.00
CA VAL A 133 4.17 -7.51 5.50
C VAL A 133 4.38 -7.59 3.98
N LEU A 134 3.95 -6.58 3.23
CA LEU A 134 4.09 -6.54 1.77
C LEU A 134 5.54 -6.38 1.34
N LEU A 135 6.32 -5.55 2.02
CA LEU A 135 7.74 -5.37 1.73
C LEU A 135 8.53 -6.66 2.00
N ALA A 136 8.25 -7.34 3.12
CA ALA A 136 8.84 -8.63 3.42
C ALA A 136 8.50 -9.67 2.34
N GLY A 137 7.23 -9.76 1.97
CA GLY A 137 6.76 -10.65 0.90
C GLY A 137 7.44 -10.36 -0.43
N LEU A 138 7.51 -9.08 -0.82
CA LEU A 138 8.15 -8.65 -2.06
C LEU A 138 9.64 -9.01 -2.09
N THR A 139 10.36 -8.73 -1.00
CA THR A 139 11.79 -9.05 -0.89
C THR A 139 12.04 -10.55 -0.96
N VAL A 140 11.23 -11.35 -0.26
CA VAL A 140 11.35 -12.82 -0.32
C VAL A 140 11.02 -13.33 -1.73
N LYS A 141 10.02 -12.77 -2.41
CA LYS A 141 9.64 -13.14 -3.78
C LYS A 141 10.76 -12.81 -4.78
N VAL A 142 11.27 -11.59 -4.76
CA VAL A 142 12.40 -11.18 -5.61
C VAL A 142 13.64 -12.03 -5.32
N GLY A 143 13.97 -12.25 -4.05
CA GLY A 143 15.08 -13.10 -3.65
C GLY A 143 14.92 -14.57 -4.12
N ARG A 144 13.66 -15.07 -4.20
CA ARG A 144 13.37 -16.40 -4.79
C ARG A 144 13.64 -16.39 -6.30
N MET A 145 13.23 -15.35 -7.00
CA MET A 145 13.47 -15.21 -8.44
C MET A 145 14.97 -15.10 -8.76
N LEU A 146 15.72 -14.40 -7.93
CA LEU A 146 17.18 -14.23 -8.05
C LEU A 146 17.99 -15.41 -7.45
N ARG A 147 17.32 -16.46 -6.92
CA ARG A 147 17.93 -17.63 -6.29
C ARG A 147 18.84 -17.29 -5.10
N VAL A 148 18.54 -16.22 -4.39
CA VAL A 148 19.32 -15.76 -3.23
C VAL A 148 18.96 -16.62 -2.00
N LYS A 149 19.97 -17.01 -1.20
CA LYS A 149 19.77 -17.62 0.12
C LYS A 149 19.46 -16.54 1.17
N ASN A 150 18.86 -16.92 2.30
CA ASN A 150 18.60 -16.05 3.45
C ASN A 150 17.80 -14.77 3.09
N ARG A 151 16.77 -14.90 2.30
CA ARG A 151 16.00 -13.79 1.68
C ARG A 151 15.44 -12.81 2.69
N PHE A 152 15.07 -13.27 3.86
CA PHE A 152 14.52 -12.42 4.91
C PHE A 152 15.53 -11.43 5.49
N TRP A 153 16.81 -11.78 5.53
CA TRP A 153 17.87 -10.84 5.95
C TRP A 153 17.99 -9.65 5.01
N TYR A 154 17.78 -9.84 3.72
CA TYR A 154 17.75 -8.73 2.76
C TYR A 154 16.57 -7.79 3.01
N PHE A 155 15.42 -8.33 3.47
CA PHE A 155 14.33 -7.49 3.95
C PHE A 155 14.76 -6.64 5.15
N LEU A 156 15.39 -7.23 6.17
CA LEU A 156 15.84 -6.50 7.35
C LEU A 156 16.87 -5.42 6.99
N ILE A 157 17.82 -5.72 6.12
CA ILE A 157 18.81 -4.76 5.63
C ILE A 157 18.11 -3.62 4.86
N GLY A 158 17.22 -3.95 3.92
CA GLY A 158 16.48 -2.97 3.12
C GLY A 158 15.55 -2.11 3.98
N PHE A 159 14.85 -2.72 4.95
CA PHE A 159 14.01 -1.99 5.90
C PHE A 159 14.85 -1.03 6.77
N SER A 160 15.95 -1.52 7.33
CA SER A 160 16.86 -0.67 8.14
C SER A 160 17.41 0.49 7.33
N TRP A 161 17.81 0.25 6.09
CA TRP A 161 18.24 1.30 5.18
C TRP A 161 17.14 2.35 4.95
N CYS A 162 15.93 1.91 4.57
CA CYS A 162 14.80 2.81 4.36
C CYS A 162 14.45 3.59 5.64
N ALA A 163 14.45 2.94 6.80
CA ALA A 163 14.12 3.56 8.08
C ALA A 163 15.15 4.64 8.51
N THR A 164 16.42 4.48 8.10
CA THR A 164 17.46 5.49 8.38
C THR A 164 17.49 6.61 7.35
N PHE A 165 16.84 6.43 6.20
CA PHE A 165 16.86 7.42 5.14
C PHE A 165 16.03 8.66 5.53
N PRO A 166 16.64 9.87 5.56
CA PRO A 166 15.99 11.06 6.14
C PRO A 166 14.65 11.39 5.50
N PHE A 167 14.51 11.26 4.17
CA PHE A 167 13.25 11.57 3.46
C PHE A 167 12.11 10.65 3.88
N VAL A 168 12.35 9.34 4.01
CA VAL A 168 11.34 8.37 4.45
C VAL A 168 10.89 8.69 5.87
N ARG A 169 11.84 8.95 6.76
CA ARG A 169 11.57 9.31 8.15
C ARG A 169 10.81 10.63 8.26
N MET A 170 11.21 11.65 7.51
CA MET A 170 10.53 12.95 7.50
C MET A 170 9.11 12.84 6.94
N SER A 171 8.91 12.08 5.86
CA SER A 171 7.57 11.82 5.32
C SER A 171 6.63 11.21 6.36
N ALA A 172 7.13 10.25 7.15
CA ALA A 172 6.35 9.64 8.22
C ALA A 172 6.03 10.62 9.36
N VAL A 173 7.05 11.36 9.83
CA VAL A 173 6.91 12.34 10.92
C VAL A 173 5.94 13.47 10.55
N LEU A 174 5.92 13.87 9.27
CA LEU A 174 5.04 14.91 8.77
C LEU A 174 3.66 14.40 8.32
N GLY A 175 3.40 13.11 8.42
CA GLY A 175 2.10 12.54 8.06
C GLY A 175 1.80 12.57 6.55
N GLN A 176 2.82 12.37 5.69
CA GLN A 176 2.61 12.33 4.25
C GLN A 176 1.87 11.05 3.83
N PRO A 177 0.92 11.14 2.87
CA PRO A 177 0.11 10.01 2.42
C PRO A 177 0.86 9.01 1.52
N ASP A 178 2.09 9.29 1.17
CA ASP A 178 2.89 8.50 0.22
C ASP A 178 3.05 7.04 0.64
N TRP A 179 2.97 6.75 1.93
CA TRP A 179 3.01 5.40 2.48
C TRP A 179 1.87 4.50 2.00
N PHE A 180 0.67 5.08 1.83
CA PHE A 180 -0.48 4.34 1.29
C PHE A 180 -0.22 3.96 -0.17
N GLY A 181 0.35 4.88 -0.95
CA GLY A 181 0.75 4.60 -2.34
C GLY A 181 1.73 3.43 -2.42
N LEU A 182 2.69 3.35 -1.50
CA LEU A 182 3.64 2.23 -1.42
C LEU A 182 2.97 0.89 -1.11
N ILE A 183 1.95 0.87 -0.22
CA ILE A 183 1.19 -0.36 0.06
C ILE A 183 0.60 -0.91 -1.24
N PHE A 184 -0.14 -0.10 -1.96
CA PHE A 184 -0.80 -0.52 -3.19
C PHE A 184 0.21 -0.82 -4.32
N ALA A 185 1.32 -0.09 -4.40
CA ALA A 185 2.41 -0.39 -5.34
C ALA A 185 3.05 -1.75 -5.06
N PHE A 186 3.30 -2.09 -3.79
CA PHE A 186 3.83 -3.41 -3.43
C PHE A 186 2.81 -4.53 -3.67
N MET A 187 1.52 -4.28 -3.45
CA MET A 187 0.46 -5.21 -3.84
C MET A 187 0.49 -5.48 -5.35
N LEU A 188 0.54 -4.43 -6.16
CA LEU A 188 0.62 -4.55 -7.62
C LEU A 188 1.85 -5.36 -8.05
N MET A 189 3.02 -5.04 -7.52
CA MET A 189 4.27 -5.77 -7.83
C MET A 189 4.17 -7.25 -7.42
N LEU A 190 3.67 -7.55 -6.21
CA LEU A 190 3.51 -8.92 -5.73
C LEU A 190 2.60 -9.75 -6.62
N LEU A 191 1.53 -9.15 -7.14
CA LEU A 191 0.55 -9.82 -7.97
C LEU A 191 1.03 -10.04 -9.41
N THR A 192 1.96 -9.22 -9.89
CA THR A 192 2.35 -9.21 -11.31
C THR A 192 3.72 -9.80 -11.59
N LEU A 193 4.72 -9.69 -10.69
CA LEU A 193 6.13 -10.00 -10.95
C LEU A 193 6.39 -11.37 -11.60
N ASP A 194 5.65 -12.41 -11.22
CA ASP A 194 5.80 -13.78 -11.75
C ASP A 194 4.57 -14.25 -12.53
N TYR A 195 3.59 -13.39 -12.71
CA TYR A 195 2.36 -13.74 -13.37
C TYR A 195 2.51 -13.66 -14.89
N ARG A 196 2.25 -14.78 -15.56
CA ARG A 196 2.50 -14.90 -17.01
C ARG A 196 1.26 -14.71 -17.87
N PHE A 197 0.09 -14.47 -17.26
CA PHE A 197 -1.19 -14.38 -17.97
C PHE A 197 -1.52 -15.60 -18.87
N ASP A 198 -1.03 -16.78 -18.47
CA ASP A 198 -1.29 -18.02 -19.21
C ASP A 198 -2.72 -18.57 -18.96
N GLY A 199 -3.40 -18.09 -17.91
CA GLY A 199 -4.75 -18.45 -17.52
C GLY A 199 -5.57 -17.27 -17.02
N ILE A 200 -6.91 -17.40 -16.95
CA ILE A 200 -7.79 -16.42 -16.33
C ILE A 200 -7.81 -16.69 -14.82
N ASP A 201 -7.32 -15.73 -14.03
CA ASP A 201 -7.40 -15.71 -12.57
C ASP A 201 -8.19 -14.45 -12.16
N LEU A 202 -9.52 -14.55 -12.23
CA LEU A 202 -10.40 -13.42 -11.94
C LEU A 202 -10.12 -12.77 -10.56
N PRO A 203 -9.95 -13.54 -9.46
CA PRO A 203 -9.60 -12.93 -8.18
C PRO A 203 -8.29 -12.13 -8.22
N ARG A 204 -7.27 -12.60 -8.94
CA ARG A 204 -6.01 -11.88 -9.11
C ARG A 204 -6.19 -10.60 -9.93
N TYR A 205 -6.99 -10.65 -10.98
CA TYR A 205 -7.31 -9.46 -11.79
C TYR A 205 -8.04 -8.39 -10.97
N LEU A 206 -9.02 -8.79 -10.16
CA LEU A 206 -9.72 -7.87 -9.27
C LEU A 206 -8.76 -7.24 -8.25
N LEU A 207 -7.80 -8.00 -7.72
CA LEU A 207 -6.79 -7.48 -6.80
C LEU A 207 -5.80 -6.54 -7.50
N ILE A 208 -5.39 -6.82 -8.74
CA ILE A 208 -4.55 -5.92 -9.56
C ILE A 208 -5.31 -4.62 -9.81
N PHE A 209 -6.58 -4.70 -10.21
CA PHE A 209 -7.43 -3.52 -10.40
C PHE A 209 -7.56 -2.71 -9.11
N ALA A 210 -7.86 -3.36 -7.98
CA ALA A 210 -7.98 -2.69 -6.67
C ALA A 210 -6.66 -2.03 -6.24
N ALA A 211 -5.52 -2.69 -6.44
CA ALA A 211 -4.21 -2.12 -6.15
C ALA A 211 -3.91 -0.90 -7.04
N THR A 212 -4.20 -0.99 -8.33
CA THR A 212 -4.02 0.11 -9.29
C THR A 212 -4.91 1.30 -8.94
N ALA A 213 -6.19 1.06 -8.67
CA ALA A 213 -7.12 2.09 -8.22
C ALA A 213 -6.66 2.73 -6.89
N GLY A 214 -6.20 1.92 -5.94
CA GLY A 214 -5.67 2.39 -4.66
C GLY A 214 -4.46 3.32 -4.82
N ILE A 215 -3.53 3.01 -5.74
CA ILE A 215 -2.39 3.88 -6.06
C ILE A 215 -2.89 5.26 -6.55
N ILE A 216 -3.79 5.28 -7.52
CA ILE A 216 -4.32 6.51 -8.12
C ILE A 216 -5.14 7.31 -7.11
N LEU A 217 -5.96 6.62 -6.28
CA LEU A 217 -6.77 7.24 -5.24
C LEU A 217 -5.95 7.74 -4.05
N THR A 218 -4.71 7.30 -3.88
CA THR A 218 -3.83 7.86 -2.85
C THR A 218 -3.38 9.27 -3.25
N ARG A 219 -2.89 9.41 -4.48
CA ARG A 219 -2.44 10.69 -5.02
C ARG A 219 -2.47 10.63 -6.54
N ARG A 220 -3.13 11.57 -7.19
CA ARG A 220 -3.30 11.61 -8.65
C ARG A 220 -1.97 11.51 -9.43
N TRP A 221 -0.91 12.09 -8.89
CA TRP A 221 0.44 12.03 -9.48
C TRP A 221 0.99 10.62 -9.63
N TYR A 222 0.50 9.66 -8.84
CA TYR A 222 0.91 8.25 -8.96
C TYR A 222 0.34 7.56 -10.21
N LEU A 223 -0.54 8.22 -10.95
CA LEU A 223 -0.94 7.76 -12.28
C LEU A 223 0.29 7.56 -13.18
N TYR A 224 1.27 8.46 -13.11
CA TYR A 224 2.52 8.32 -13.89
C TYR A 224 3.30 7.05 -13.52
N PHE A 225 3.35 6.72 -12.23
CA PHE A 225 3.95 5.44 -11.80
C PHE A 225 3.19 4.25 -12.37
N VAL A 226 1.85 4.26 -12.31
CA VAL A 226 1.02 3.17 -12.85
C VAL A 226 1.24 3.01 -14.35
N VAL A 227 1.19 4.11 -15.11
CA VAL A 227 1.42 4.09 -16.56
C VAL A 227 2.82 3.55 -16.89
N GLY A 228 3.85 4.08 -16.24
CA GLY A 228 5.25 3.62 -16.44
C GLY A 228 5.43 2.15 -16.08
N TYR A 229 4.85 1.71 -14.96
CA TYR A 229 4.90 0.31 -14.53
C TYR A 229 4.19 -0.63 -15.50
N CYS A 230 2.96 -0.29 -15.90
CA CYS A 230 2.19 -1.08 -16.87
C CYS A 230 2.92 -1.16 -18.21
N PHE A 231 3.46 -0.04 -18.70
CA PHE A 231 4.22 -0.02 -19.93
C PHE A 231 5.45 -0.93 -19.87
N ALA A 232 6.27 -0.80 -18.83
CA ALA A 232 7.44 -1.67 -18.64
C ALA A 232 7.03 -3.15 -18.54
N TYR A 233 5.93 -3.44 -17.85
CA TYR A 233 5.43 -4.79 -17.70
C TYR A 233 4.95 -5.38 -19.04
N VAL A 234 4.21 -4.62 -19.82
CA VAL A 234 3.77 -5.01 -21.20
C VAL A 234 4.98 -5.29 -22.10
N LEU A 235 6.00 -4.44 -22.05
CA LEU A 235 7.25 -4.69 -22.82
C LEU A 235 7.93 -5.99 -22.42
N LEU A 236 8.05 -6.27 -21.12
CA LEU A 236 8.66 -7.51 -20.64
C LEU A 236 7.86 -8.75 -21.08
N LEU A 237 6.54 -8.67 -21.03
CA LEU A 237 5.67 -9.76 -21.51
C LEU A 237 5.76 -9.93 -23.03
N ALA A 238 5.82 -8.85 -23.79
CA ALA A 238 6.00 -8.90 -25.25
C ALA A 238 7.32 -9.59 -25.61
N VAL A 239 8.42 -9.17 -24.98
CA VAL A 239 9.74 -9.81 -25.19
C VAL A 239 9.71 -11.29 -24.83
N SER A 240 9.07 -11.66 -23.70
CA SER A 240 8.93 -13.06 -23.29
C SER A 240 8.07 -13.87 -24.29
N SER A 241 7.04 -13.27 -24.84
CA SER A 241 6.15 -13.90 -25.85
C SER A 241 6.87 -14.12 -27.18
N ILE A 242 7.69 -13.16 -27.62
CA ILE A 242 8.53 -13.30 -28.81
C ILE A 242 9.54 -14.46 -28.63
N ARG A 243 10.15 -14.59 -27.45
CA ARG A 243 11.03 -15.73 -27.15
C ARG A 243 10.28 -17.06 -27.23
N LEU A 244 9.08 -17.15 -26.64
CA LEU A 244 8.25 -18.35 -26.72
C LEU A 244 7.88 -18.72 -28.15
N ALA A 245 7.60 -17.73 -29.01
CA ALA A 245 7.31 -17.98 -30.42
C ALA A 245 8.54 -18.54 -31.15
N LYS A 246 9.74 -18.01 -30.87
CA LYS A 246 11.02 -18.53 -31.41
C LYS A 246 11.35 -19.95 -30.92
N ASP A 247 10.95 -20.28 -29.70
CA ASP A 247 11.13 -21.61 -29.09
C ASP A 247 10.08 -22.64 -29.59
N GLY A 248 9.34 -22.35 -30.65
CA GLY A 248 8.37 -23.26 -31.26
C GLY A 248 7.00 -23.32 -30.55
N GLN A 249 6.66 -22.36 -29.73
CA GLN A 249 5.38 -22.30 -29.02
C GLN A 249 4.54 -21.04 -29.40
N PRO A 250 4.25 -20.81 -30.70
CA PRO A 250 3.58 -19.58 -31.13
C PRO A 250 2.15 -19.45 -30.61
N SER A 251 1.41 -20.54 -30.45
CA SER A 251 0.05 -20.52 -29.91
C SER A 251 -0.01 -19.97 -28.48
N ARG A 252 0.93 -20.36 -27.63
CA ARG A 252 1.04 -19.83 -26.25
C ARG A 252 1.41 -18.35 -26.24
N ALA A 253 2.29 -17.92 -27.14
CA ALA A 253 2.67 -16.52 -27.29
C ALA A 253 1.46 -15.64 -27.65
N VAL A 254 0.66 -16.08 -28.63
CA VAL A 254 -0.56 -15.38 -29.05
C VAL A 254 -1.59 -15.31 -27.92
N HIS A 255 -1.87 -16.43 -27.25
CA HIS A 255 -2.81 -16.44 -26.12
C HIS A 255 -2.39 -15.49 -25.00
N ARG A 256 -1.10 -15.41 -24.68
CA ARG A 256 -0.58 -14.49 -23.67
C ARG A 256 -0.79 -13.03 -24.07
N MET A 257 -0.51 -12.68 -25.32
CA MET A 257 -0.70 -11.31 -25.80
C MET A 257 -2.17 -10.90 -25.86
N VAL A 258 -3.06 -11.78 -26.33
CA VAL A 258 -4.52 -11.52 -26.36
C VAL A 258 -5.04 -11.27 -24.94
N ARG A 259 -4.65 -12.07 -23.96
CA ARG A 259 -5.09 -11.89 -22.57
C ARG A 259 -4.54 -10.63 -21.92
N LEU A 260 -3.31 -10.26 -22.27
CA LEU A 260 -2.75 -9.00 -21.79
C LEU A 260 -3.53 -7.79 -22.30
N LEU A 261 -3.99 -7.82 -23.55
CA LEU A 261 -4.78 -6.76 -24.17
C LEU A 261 -6.24 -6.73 -23.70
N SER A 262 -6.72 -7.80 -23.07
CA SER A 262 -8.06 -7.88 -22.50
C SER A 262 -8.17 -7.39 -21.05
N LEU A 263 -7.08 -6.97 -20.45
CA LEU A 263 -7.00 -6.33 -19.12
C LEU A 263 -7.14 -4.81 -19.22
#